data_e9c3db5b9f60536c62a31dabe04c4a12
#
_entry.id   e9c3db5b9f60536c62a31dabe04c4a12
#
_cell.length_a   1.000
_cell.length_b   1.000
_cell.length_c   1.000
_cell.angle_alpha   90.00
_cell.angle_beta   90.00
_cell.angle_gamma   90.00
#
_symmetry.space_group_name_H-M   'P 1'
#
loop_
_entity.id
_entity.type
_entity.pdbx_description
1 polymer ?
#
loop_
_entity_poly.entity_id
_entity_poly.type
_entity_poly.pdbx_seq_one_letter_code
_entity_poly.pdbx_strand_id
1 'polypeptide(L)'
;NDGIEKDLFNQFIVFVEKMLYFRSLDSNNYLGLEMGRHLITPDIVERGNVDDFERFLNKAGVKCKLCVMKIQSNNGVVEDIGFDFGSKQIPFYGVASTGTKSLALFYYWLQRFKDEKCVSFIFVDEFDAFYHHSLSMLIVKEMKKAGAQVIITTHNTNVMTNELLRPDCYFIMDDKG
;
A
#
# COMPACT_ATOMS: atom_id res chain seq x y z
N ASN A 1 35.67 -12.14 -17.71
CA ASN A 1 34.92 -10.96 -17.30
C ASN A 1 33.46 -10.99 -17.82
N ASP A 2 33.20 -11.49 -19.04
CA ASP A 2 31.86 -11.49 -19.65
C ASP A 2 30.76 -12.19 -18.78
N GLY A 3 31.13 -13.21 -18.03
CA GLY A 3 30.20 -13.92 -17.16
C GLY A 3 29.73 -13.09 -15.97
N ILE A 4 30.62 -12.33 -15.35
CA ILE A 4 30.32 -11.48 -14.18
C ILE A 4 29.48 -10.26 -14.60
N GLU A 5 29.79 -9.66 -15.74
CA GLU A 5 29.03 -8.52 -16.26
C GLU A 5 27.61 -8.93 -16.65
N LYS A 6 27.44 -10.11 -17.24
CA LYS A 6 26.12 -10.66 -17.57
C LYS A 6 25.30 -10.99 -16.31
N ASP A 7 25.93 -11.52 -15.28
CA ASP A 7 25.25 -11.81 -14.00
C ASP A 7 24.82 -10.53 -13.30
N LEU A 8 25.69 -9.50 -13.25
CA LEU A 8 25.36 -8.19 -12.68
C LEU A 8 24.22 -7.50 -13.43
N PHE A 9 24.22 -7.59 -14.76
CA PHE A 9 23.16 -7.06 -15.58
C PHE A 9 21.82 -7.77 -15.31
N ASN A 10 21.83 -9.09 -15.21
CA ASN A 10 20.62 -9.85 -14.87
C ASN A 10 20.09 -9.50 -13.47
N GLN A 11 20.98 -9.34 -12.48
CA GLN A 11 20.57 -8.88 -11.13
C GLN A 11 19.96 -7.50 -11.17
N PHE A 12 20.50 -6.58 -11.96
CA PHE A 12 19.94 -5.24 -12.14
C PHE A 12 18.55 -5.29 -12.79
N ILE A 13 18.36 -6.10 -13.82
CA ILE A 13 17.05 -6.27 -14.46
C ILE A 13 16.03 -6.81 -13.45
N VAL A 14 16.37 -7.87 -12.70
CA VAL A 14 15.51 -8.43 -11.66
C VAL A 14 15.19 -7.40 -10.58
N PHE A 15 16.15 -6.54 -10.22
CA PHE A 15 15.91 -5.46 -9.28
C PHE A 15 14.88 -4.45 -9.82
N VAL A 16 15.06 -4.01 -11.08
CA VAL A 16 14.15 -3.05 -11.73
C VAL A 16 12.75 -3.65 -11.92
N GLU A 17 12.67 -4.91 -12.30
CA GLU A 17 11.41 -5.63 -12.45
C GLU A 17 10.58 -5.72 -11.17
N LYS A 18 11.24 -5.61 -10.02
CA LYS A 18 10.61 -5.65 -8.69
C LYS A 18 10.41 -4.26 -8.07
N MET A 19 10.60 -3.19 -8.83
CA MET A 19 10.33 -1.83 -8.35
C MET A 19 8.83 -1.55 -8.34
N LEU A 20 8.39 -0.80 -7.34
CA LEU A 20 7.01 -0.39 -7.15
C LEU A 20 6.92 1.12 -6.94
N TYR A 21 6.09 1.76 -7.73
CA TYR A 21 5.84 3.19 -7.65
C TYR A 21 4.37 3.46 -7.31
N PHE A 22 4.14 4.23 -6.26
CA PHE A 22 2.81 4.73 -5.87
C PHE A 22 2.72 6.23 -6.15
N ARG A 23 1.71 6.62 -6.88
CA ARG A 23 1.36 8.01 -7.12
C ARG A 23 0.10 8.34 -6.33
N SER A 24 0.26 9.03 -5.20
CA SER A 24 -0.84 9.24 -4.25
C SER A 24 -1.87 10.27 -4.70
N LEU A 25 -1.48 11.29 -5.48
CA LEU A 25 -2.37 12.39 -5.85
C LEU A 25 -3.37 12.05 -6.96
N ASP A 26 -3.09 11.09 -7.81
CA ASP A 26 -3.77 10.95 -9.10
C ASP A 26 -4.58 9.66 -9.25
N SER A 27 -5.36 9.23 -8.33
CA SER A 27 -6.24 8.07 -8.48
C SER A 27 -5.96 6.83 -7.62
N ASN A 28 -5.09 6.92 -6.62
CA ASN A 28 -4.71 5.75 -5.81
C ASN A 28 -4.19 4.56 -6.63
N ASN A 29 -3.53 4.86 -7.74
CA ASN A 29 -2.95 3.85 -8.61
C ASN A 29 -1.47 3.64 -8.26
N TYR A 30 -0.99 2.46 -8.51
CA TYR A 30 0.41 2.13 -8.46
C TYR A 30 0.90 1.69 -9.85
N LEU A 31 2.18 1.86 -10.09
CA LEU A 31 2.88 1.34 -11.25
C LEU A 31 3.91 0.32 -10.75
N GLY A 32 3.88 -0.84 -11.31
CA GLY A 32 4.84 -1.91 -11.06
C GLY A 32 4.67 -2.97 -12.12
N LEU A 33 5.64 -3.86 -12.21
CA LEU A 33 5.67 -4.87 -13.27
C LEU A 33 4.74 -6.06 -13.03
N GLU A 34 4.12 -6.17 -11.88
CA GLU A 34 3.01 -7.10 -11.70
C GLU A 34 1.79 -6.64 -12.48
N MET A 35 1.70 -7.08 -13.71
CA MET A 35 0.63 -6.78 -14.65
C MET A 35 -0.65 -7.60 -14.42
N GLY A 36 -0.91 -8.05 -13.22
CA GLY A 36 -2.16 -8.69 -12.84
C GLY A 36 -3.21 -7.65 -12.44
N ARG A 37 -4.40 -7.70 -13.03
CA ARG A 37 -5.59 -7.02 -12.46
C ARG A 37 -6.04 -7.78 -11.22
N HIS A 38 -5.29 -7.66 -10.14
CA HIS A 38 -5.72 -8.20 -8.87
C HIS A 38 -6.77 -7.26 -8.28
N LEU A 39 -7.94 -7.82 -8.01
CA LEU A 39 -8.98 -7.11 -7.26
C LEU A 39 -8.52 -7.06 -5.80
N ILE A 40 -8.29 -5.87 -5.27
CA ILE A 40 -7.69 -5.63 -3.95
C ILE A 40 -8.50 -6.31 -2.83
N THR A 41 -9.80 -6.04 -2.77
CA THR A 41 -10.65 -6.56 -1.70
C THR A 41 -10.96 -8.05 -1.82
N PRO A 42 -11.18 -8.63 -3.00
CA PRO A 42 -11.25 -10.08 -3.16
C PRO A 42 -9.96 -10.82 -2.74
N ASP A 43 -8.78 -10.27 -3.04
CA ASP A 43 -7.52 -10.86 -2.60
C ASP A 43 -7.38 -10.88 -1.06
N ILE A 44 -7.83 -9.84 -0.38
CA ILE A 44 -7.86 -9.80 1.09
C ILE A 44 -8.79 -10.89 1.65
N VAL A 45 -9.94 -11.13 0.99
CA VAL A 45 -10.86 -12.22 1.35
C VAL A 45 -10.21 -13.58 1.13
N GLU A 46 -9.63 -13.81 -0.03
CA GLU A 46 -8.97 -15.06 -0.40
C GLU A 46 -7.84 -15.44 0.57
N ARG A 47 -7.10 -14.43 1.05
CA ARG A 47 -6.05 -14.61 2.07
C ARG A 47 -6.59 -14.82 3.49
N GLY A 48 -7.89 -14.72 3.71
CA GLY A 48 -8.52 -14.83 5.03
C GLY A 48 -8.21 -13.68 5.98
N ASN A 49 -7.86 -12.51 5.44
CA ASN A 49 -7.32 -11.38 6.22
C ASN A 49 -8.34 -10.26 6.47
N VAL A 50 -9.64 -10.52 6.34
CA VAL A 50 -10.71 -9.50 6.50
C VAL A 50 -10.70 -8.89 7.91
N ASP A 51 -10.56 -9.70 8.95
CA ASP A 51 -10.51 -9.23 10.34
C ASP A 51 -9.25 -8.41 10.64
N ASP A 52 -8.11 -8.77 10.02
CA ASP A 52 -6.87 -8.01 10.15
C ASP A 52 -6.97 -6.67 9.44
N PHE A 53 -7.59 -6.66 8.27
CA PHE A 53 -7.86 -5.43 7.52
C PHE A 53 -8.84 -4.52 8.27
N GLU A 54 -9.89 -5.07 8.90
CA GLU A 54 -10.78 -4.31 9.77
C GLU A 54 -10.01 -3.64 10.92
N ARG A 55 -9.15 -4.41 11.63
CA ARG A 55 -8.29 -3.86 12.69
C ARG A 55 -7.37 -2.77 12.18
N PHE A 56 -6.78 -2.95 11.00
CA PHE A 56 -5.93 -1.95 10.36
C PHE A 56 -6.71 -0.65 10.07
N LEU A 57 -7.90 -0.73 9.46
CA LEU A 57 -8.75 0.42 9.19
C LEU A 57 -9.17 1.14 10.46
N ASN A 58 -9.57 0.40 11.49
CA ASN A 58 -9.95 0.96 12.79
C ASN A 58 -8.77 1.67 13.46
N LYS A 59 -7.56 1.11 13.39
CA LYS A 59 -6.32 1.74 13.87
C LYS A 59 -5.97 2.99 13.06
N ALA A 60 -6.29 3.00 11.79
CA ALA A 60 -6.13 4.14 10.89
C ALA A 60 -7.22 5.23 11.10
N GLY A 61 -8.13 5.04 12.03
CA GLY A 61 -9.20 5.99 12.36
C GLY A 61 -10.49 5.80 11.57
N VAL A 62 -10.57 4.81 10.69
CA VAL A 62 -11.79 4.44 9.97
C VAL A 62 -12.58 3.44 10.81
N LYS A 63 -13.47 3.94 11.67
CA LYS A 63 -14.32 3.10 12.52
C LYS A 63 -15.32 2.34 11.66
N CYS A 64 -15.11 1.04 11.47
CA CYS A 64 -15.98 0.21 10.66
C CYS A 64 -16.03 -1.23 11.18
N LYS A 65 -17.05 -1.96 10.74
CA LYS A 65 -17.12 -3.40 10.77
C LYS A 65 -17.20 -3.92 9.35
N LEU A 66 -16.41 -4.94 9.05
CA LEU A 66 -16.35 -5.54 7.72
C LEU A 66 -17.01 -6.92 7.73
N CYS A 67 -17.48 -7.33 6.55
CA CYS A 67 -17.98 -8.68 6.30
C CYS A 67 -17.57 -9.14 4.91
N VAL A 68 -17.59 -10.46 4.73
CA VAL A 68 -17.49 -11.05 3.40
C VAL A 68 -18.88 -11.09 2.79
N MET A 69 -19.00 -10.64 1.55
CA MET A 69 -20.26 -10.65 0.81
C MET A 69 -20.04 -11.18 -0.61
N LYS A 70 -21.10 -11.74 -1.20
CA LYS A 70 -21.08 -12.20 -2.59
C LYS A 70 -21.57 -11.10 -3.51
N ILE A 71 -20.75 -10.74 -4.48
CA ILE A 71 -21.06 -9.69 -5.46
C ILE A 71 -21.17 -10.32 -6.85
N GLN A 72 -22.20 -9.95 -7.59
CA GLN A 72 -22.34 -10.35 -8.99
C GLN A 72 -21.34 -9.55 -9.84
N SER A 73 -20.46 -10.25 -10.52
CA SER A 73 -19.50 -9.70 -11.47
C SER A 73 -19.82 -10.19 -12.88
N ASN A 74 -19.25 -9.55 -13.91
CA ASN A 74 -19.38 -9.98 -15.30
C ASN A 74 -18.87 -11.42 -15.53
N ASN A 75 -17.98 -11.91 -14.66
CA ASN A 75 -17.38 -13.25 -14.74
C ASN A 75 -17.97 -14.24 -13.73
N GLY A 76 -19.12 -13.93 -13.11
CA GLY A 76 -19.78 -14.77 -12.11
C GLY A 76 -19.85 -14.13 -10.73
N VAL A 77 -20.12 -14.94 -9.71
CA VAL A 77 -20.18 -14.49 -8.31
C VAL A 77 -18.78 -14.49 -7.73
N VAL A 78 -18.38 -13.35 -7.15
CA VAL A 78 -17.09 -13.16 -6.48
C VAL A 78 -17.32 -12.83 -5.00
N GLU A 79 -16.53 -13.39 -4.12
CA GLU A 79 -16.49 -12.97 -2.72
C GLU A 79 -15.68 -11.69 -2.61
N ASP A 80 -16.23 -10.70 -1.91
CA ASP A 80 -15.65 -9.38 -1.77
C ASP A 80 -15.94 -8.84 -0.36
N ILE A 81 -15.35 -7.71 -0.01
CA ILE A 81 -15.56 -7.04 1.27
C ILE A 81 -16.74 -6.08 1.21
N GLY A 82 -17.56 -6.11 2.24
CA GLY A 82 -18.59 -5.12 2.51
C GLY A 82 -18.42 -4.47 3.87
N PHE A 83 -18.98 -3.27 4.03
CA PHE A 83 -19.23 -2.68 5.33
C PHE A 83 -20.50 -3.27 5.93
N ASP A 84 -20.41 -3.72 7.18
CA ASP A 84 -21.52 -4.25 7.95
C ASP A 84 -22.08 -3.17 8.89
N PHE A 85 -23.31 -2.73 8.60
CA PHE A 85 -24.06 -1.78 9.42
C PHE A 85 -25.12 -2.49 10.29
N GLY A 86 -24.98 -3.80 10.48
CA GLY A 86 -25.92 -4.63 11.23
C GLY A 86 -27.15 -5.03 10.41
N SER A 87 -28.03 -4.08 10.12
CA SER A 87 -29.24 -4.33 9.29
C SER A 87 -28.99 -4.33 7.78
N LYS A 88 -27.86 -3.82 7.33
CA LYS A 88 -27.51 -3.66 5.93
C LYS A 88 -26.03 -3.85 5.70
N GLN A 89 -25.68 -4.58 4.64
CA GLN A 89 -24.34 -4.72 4.14
C GLN A 89 -24.19 -3.95 2.83
N ILE A 90 -23.10 -3.22 2.66
CA ILE A 90 -22.86 -2.39 1.47
C ILE A 90 -21.45 -2.71 0.94
N PRO A 91 -21.30 -2.94 -0.38
CA PRO A 91 -19.98 -3.19 -0.97
C PRO A 91 -18.95 -2.11 -0.61
N PHE A 92 -17.74 -2.53 -0.31
CA PHE A 92 -16.64 -1.65 0.14
C PHE A 92 -16.47 -0.44 -0.79
N TYR A 93 -16.31 -0.68 -2.09
CA TYR A 93 -16.09 0.40 -3.06
C TYR A 93 -17.30 1.29 -3.30
N GLY A 94 -18.50 0.87 -2.88
CA GLY A 94 -19.72 1.66 -3.00
C GLY A 94 -19.79 2.84 -2.04
N VAL A 95 -19.13 2.76 -0.88
CA VAL A 95 -19.24 3.79 0.17
C VAL A 95 -17.89 4.24 0.74
N ALA A 96 -16.81 3.51 0.47
CA ALA A 96 -15.48 3.89 0.94
C ALA A 96 -15.04 5.24 0.37
N SER A 97 -14.55 6.12 1.25
CA SER A 97 -13.93 7.38 0.84
C SER A 97 -12.64 7.11 0.04
N THR A 98 -12.16 8.13 -0.68
CA THR A 98 -10.88 8.04 -1.40
C THR A 98 -9.73 7.62 -0.47
N GLY A 99 -9.64 8.23 0.72
CA GLY A 99 -8.63 7.86 1.72
C GLY A 99 -8.78 6.40 2.21
N THR A 100 -10.01 5.92 2.38
CA THR A 100 -10.25 4.52 2.78
C THR A 100 -9.86 3.54 1.66
N LYS A 101 -10.09 3.90 0.40
CA LYS A 101 -9.65 3.11 -0.77
C LYS A 101 -8.12 3.06 -0.87
N SER A 102 -7.45 4.21 -0.61
CA SER A 102 -5.98 4.26 -0.53
C SER A 102 -5.43 3.35 0.56
N LEU A 103 -6.10 3.30 1.72
CA LEU A 103 -5.73 2.39 2.81
C LEU A 103 -5.89 0.92 2.41
N ALA A 104 -6.92 0.57 1.63
CA ALA A 104 -7.09 -0.78 1.14
C ALA A 104 -5.97 -1.18 0.18
N LEU A 105 -5.60 -0.29 -0.75
CA LEU A 105 -4.45 -0.49 -1.64
C LEU A 105 -3.15 -0.65 -0.85
N PHE A 106 -2.93 0.23 0.13
CA PHE A 106 -1.74 0.16 0.97
C PHE A 106 -1.69 -1.15 1.78
N TYR A 107 -2.80 -1.57 2.38
CA TYR A 107 -2.89 -2.83 3.12
C TYR A 107 -2.63 -4.05 2.24
N TYR A 108 -3.18 -4.08 1.03
CA TYR A 108 -2.93 -5.11 0.03
C TYR A 108 -1.43 -5.31 -0.22
N TRP A 109 -0.67 -4.21 -0.36
CA TRP A 109 0.77 -4.27 -0.55
C TRP A 109 1.53 -4.62 0.73
N LEU A 110 1.09 -4.13 1.90
CA LEU A 110 1.70 -4.49 3.17
C LEU A 110 1.72 -6.00 3.42
N GLN A 111 0.68 -6.71 3.04
CA GLN A 111 0.63 -8.17 3.14
C GLN A 111 1.72 -8.80 2.29
N ARG A 112 1.87 -8.35 1.06
CA ARG A 112 2.89 -8.86 0.12
C ARG A 112 4.31 -8.56 0.57
N PHE A 113 4.54 -7.40 1.15
CA PHE A 113 5.86 -7.06 1.70
C PHE A 113 6.27 -7.94 2.88
N LYS A 114 5.30 -8.50 3.61
CA LYS A 114 5.56 -9.41 4.73
C LYS A 114 5.84 -10.83 4.27
N ASP A 115 5.12 -11.28 3.28
CA ASP A 115 5.09 -12.69 2.88
C ASP A 115 6.17 -13.03 1.84
N GLU A 116 6.55 -12.08 1.01
CA GLU A 116 7.42 -12.30 -0.13
C GLU A 116 8.44 -11.18 -0.26
N LYS A 117 9.70 -11.52 -0.48
CA LYS A 117 10.71 -10.57 -0.96
C LYS A 117 10.45 -10.23 -2.44
N CYS A 118 9.20 -9.90 -2.77
CA CYS A 118 8.77 -9.68 -4.14
C CYS A 118 9.09 -8.27 -4.64
N VAL A 119 9.34 -7.34 -3.72
CA VAL A 119 9.61 -5.94 -4.05
C VAL A 119 11.02 -5.56 -3.62
N SER A 120 11.78 -4.98 -4.54
CA SER A 120 13.17 -4.54 -4.32
C SER A 120 13.26 -3.08 -3.86
N PHE A 121 12.40 -2.24 -4.43
CA PHE A 121 12.38 -0.80 -4.21
C PHE A 121 10.96 -0.26 -4.25
N ILE A 122 10.62 0.63 -3.33
CA ILE A 122 9.31 1.26 -3.23
C ILE A 122 9.49 2.78 -3.27
N PHE A 123 8.82 3.42 -4.19
CA PHE A 123 8.70 4.88 -4.22
C PHE A 123 7.25 5.28 -3.99
N VAL A 124 6.99 6.16 -3.02
CA VAL A 124 5.65 6.69 -2.73
C VAL A 124 5.70 8.20 -2.79
N ASP A 125 5.07 8.75 -3.82
CA ASP A 125 5.02 10.19 -4.04
C ASP A 125 3.87 10.81 -3.25
N GLU A 126 4.14 11.91 -2.55
CA GLU A 126 3.17 12.63 -1.72
C GLU A 126 2.26 11.69 -0.89
N PHE A 127 2.89 10.77 -0.18
CA PHE A 127 2.23 9.62 0.45
C PHE A 127 1.10 10.00 1.41
N ASP A 128 1.16 11.19 1.99
CA ASP A 128 0.26 11.67 3.03
C ASP A 128 -0.77 12.71 2.53
N ALA A 129 -0.89 12.90 1.22
CA ALA A 129 -1.84 13.86 0.64
C ALA A 129 -3.30 13.65 1.09
N PHE A 130 -3.67 12.42 1.47
CA PHE A 130 -5.02 12.05 1.91
C PHE A 130 -5.11 11.64 3.37
N TYR A 131 -4.03 11.81 4.16
CA TYR A 131 -3.94 11.24 5.50
C TYR A 131 -3.72 12.30 6.57
N HIS A 132 -4.34 12.10 7.72
CA HIS A 132 -3.97 12.86 8.92
C HIS A 132 -2.61 12.43 9.44
N HIS A 133 -1.92 13.31 10.14
CA HIS A 133 -0.58 13.09 10.68
C HIS A 133 -0.40 11.73 11.38
N SER A 134 -1.34 11.34 12.26
CA SER A 134 -1.26 10.05 12.97
C SER A 134 -1.27 8.84 12.04
N LEU A 135 -1.96 8.94 10.91
CA LEU A 135 -2.01 7.89 9.90
C LEU A 135 -0.71 7.87 9.06
N SER A 136 -0.18 9.04 8.72
CA SER A 136 1.12 9.16 8.06
C SER A 136 2.23 8.48 8.89
N MET A 137 2.24 8.70 10.21
CA MET A 137 3.14 8.03 11.14
C MET A 137 2.98 6.50 11.14
N LEU A 138 1.74 6.01 11.10
CA LEU A 138 1.46 4.57 11.02
C LEU A 138 2.00 3.97 9.72
N ILE A 139 1.74 4.62 8.60
CA ILE A 139 2.20 4.17 7.27
C ILE A 139 3.72 4.05 7.23
N VAL A 140 4.45 5.08 7.67
CA VAL A 140 5.92 5.04 7.71
C VAL A 140 6.43 3.90 8.62
N LYS A 141 5.79 3.69 9.79
CA LYS A 141 6.14 2.58 10.70
C LYS A 141 5.92 1.21 10.06
N GLU A 142 4.86 1.04 9.29
CA GLU A 142 4.62 -0.22 8.59
C GLU A 142 5.57 -0.40 7.39
N MET A 143 5.88 0.68 6.64
CA MET A 143 6.86 0.65 5.55
C MET A 143 8.27 0.26 6.01
N LYS A 144 8.70 0.67 7.21
CA LYS A 144 9.99 0.24 7.80
C LYS A 144 10.12 -1.28 7.95
N LYS A 145 9.01 -2.00 7.99
CA LYS A 145 9.00 -3.46 8.11
C LYS A 145 9.10 -4.15 6.75
N ALA A 146 8.95 -3.40 5.65
CA ALA A 146 9.17 -3.92 4.32
C ALA A 146 10.64 -4.32 4.16
N GLY A 147 10.89 -5.48 3.57
CA GLY A 147 12.25 -5.96 3.28
C GLY A 147 12.87 -5.28 2.05
N ALA A 148 12.35 -4.13 1.63
CA ALA A 148 12.73 -3.37 0.45
C ALA A 148 13.29 -1.99 0.84
N GLN A 149 14.05 -1.37 -0.06
CA GLN A 149 14.40 0.03 0.06
C GLN A 149 13.16 0.88 -0.23
N VAL A 150 12.87 1.85 0.65
CA VAL A 150 11.68 2.70 0.54
C VAL A 150 12.09 4.16 0.48
N ILE A 151 11.58 4.89 -0.51
CA ILE A 151 11.65 6.36 -0.58
C ILE A 151 10.21 6.88 -0.60
N ILE A 152 9.95 7.85 0.24
CA ILE A 152 8.65 8.55 0.31
C ILE A 152 8.88 10.05 0.22
N THR A 153 8.02 10.75 -0.51
CA THR A 153 7.98 12.21 -0.54
C THR A 153 6.76 12.72 0.24
N THR A 154 6.92 13.87 0.85
CA THR A 154 5.85 14.53 1.61
C THR A 154 6.11 16.03 1.71
N HIS A 155 5.06 16.83 1.77
CA HIS A 155 5.10 18.23 2.17
C HIS A 155 4.92 18.45 3.68
N ASN A 156 4.66 17.38 4.43
CA ASN A 156 4.39 17.44 5.85
C ASN A 156 5.65 17.20 6.69
N THR A 157 6.32 18.25 7.07
CA THR A 157 7.53 18.18 7.90
C THR A 157 7.31 17.58 9.30
N ASN A 158 6.06 17.48 9.77
CA ASN A 158 5.76 16.83 11.07
C ASN A 158 6.08 15.33 11.10
N VAL A 159 6.25 14.68 9.96
CA VAL A 159 6.71 13.27 9.90
C VAL A 159 8.22 13.13 10.11
N MET A 160 8.98 14.24 10.10
CA MET A 160 10.43 14.24 10.32
C MET A 160 10.74 14.18 11.83
N THR A 161 10.56 13.03 12.43
CA THR A 161 10.81 12.81 13.86
C THR A 161 11.76 11.64 14.09
N ASN A 162 12.62 11.76 15.12
CA ASN A 162 13.54 10.68 15.52
C ASN A 162 12.81 9.40 15.97
N GLU A 163 11.51 9.50 16.28
CA GLU A 163 10.70 8.33 16.61
C GLU A 163 10.39 7.47 15.37
N LEU A 164 10.37 8.08 14.19
CA LEU A 164 10.11 7.37 12.94
C LEU A 164 11.38 6.85 12.30
N LEU A 165 12.29 7.74 11.96
CA LEU A 165 13.52 7.44 11.24
C LEU A 165 14.70 8.15 11.88
N ARG A 166 15.91 7.69 11.60
CA ARG A 166 17.13 8.39 11.99
C ARG A 166 17.29 9.68 11.16
N PRO A 167 17.98 10.70 11.68
CA PRO A 167 18.18 11.97 10.97
C PRO A 167 18.80 11.84 9.58
N ASP A 168 19.69 10.86 9.39
CA ASP A 168 20.35 10.57 8.11
C ASP A 168 19.44 9.92 7.05
N CYS A 169 18.20 9.63 7.41
CA CYS A 169 17.16 9.14 6.48
C CYS A 169 16.23 10.25 5.98
N TYR A 170 16.44 11.50 6.40
CA TYR A 170 15.63 12.64 5.97
C TYR A 170 16.41 13.53 5.02
N PHE A 171 15.76 13.89 3.91
CA PHE A 171 16.30 14.76 2.89
C PHE A 171 15.33 15.90 2.65
N ILE A 172 15.83 17.12 2.56
CA ILE A 172 15.05 18.30 2.22
C ILE A 172 15.45 18.68 0.79
N MET A 173 14.45 18.81 -0.06
CA MET A 173 14.64 19.34 -1.42
C MET A 173 14.34 20.83 -1.39
N ASP A 174 15.27 21.63 -1.85
CA ASP A 174 15.11 23.08 -2.05
C ASP A 174 15.24 23.43 -3.54
N ASP A 175 14.86 24.68 -3.89
CA ASP A 175 14.91 25.17 -5.27
C ASP A 175 16.34 25.31 -5.85
N LYS A 176 17.35 24.98 -5.07
CA LYS A 176 18.77 25.06 -5.49
C LYS A 176 19.37 23.72 -5.86
N GLY A 177 18.61 22.61 -5.75
CA GLY A 177 19.00 21.26 -6.17
C GLY A 177 19.93 20.55 -5.20
#